data_03d52364da20f5f1a0dff27c9f659c11
#
_entry.id   03d52364da20f5f1a0dff27c9f659c11
#
_cell.length_a   1.000
_cell.length_b   1.000
_cell.length_c   1.000
_cell.angle_alpha   90.00
_cell.angle_beta   90.00
_cell.angle_gamma   90.00
#
_symmetry.space_group_name_H-M   'P 1'
#
loop_
_entity.id
_entity.type
_entity.pdbx_description
1 polymer ?
#
loop_
_entity_poly.entity_id
_entity_poly.type
_entity_poly.pdbx_seq_one_letter_code
_entity_poly.pdbx_strand_id
1 'polypeptide(L)'
;FQTLLSERGLKTLWPNDEDIVLATIQKIKTAGPTAGDLDILQKETDDLVDRGADAILIGCTEFSLISAELSAPVQIVDAMDVLVKAVLVFSGVTFSDPDDRKTASGPSGNWPL
;
A
#
# COMPACT_ATOMS: atom_id res chain seq x y z
N PHE A 1 -13.80 3.58 1.71
CA PHE A 1 -12.92 3.44 0.54
C PHE A 1 -13.62 2.90 -0.70
N GLN A 2 -14.38 1.81 -0.55
CA GLN A 2 -15.02 1.18 -1.69
C GLN A 2 -15.97 2.13 -2.43
N THR A 3 -16.78 2.88 -1.70
CA THR A 3 -17.71 3.84 -2.29
C THR A 3 -16.97 4.93 -3.06
N LEU A 4 -15.90 5.46 -2.47
CA LEU A 4 -15.08 6.49 -3.09
C LEU A 4 -14.42 5.98 -4.38
N LEU A 5 -13.89 4.76 -4.35
CA LEU A 5 -13.26 4.15 -5.52
C LEU A 5 -14.28 3.89 -6.61
N SER A 6 -15.47 3.42 -6.27
CA SER A 6 -16.56 3.18 -7.22
C SER A 6 -17.01 4.47 -7.90
N GLU A 7 -17.09 5.56 -7.16
CA GLU A 7 -17.43 6.88 -7.70
C GLU A 7 -16.42 7.37 -8.73
N ARG A 8 -15.18 6.89 -8.63
CA ARG A 8 -14.10 7.22 -9.57
C ARG A 8 -13.96 6.22 -10.70
N GLY A 9 -14.92 5.31 -10.85
CA GLY A 9 -14.91 4.31 -11.91
C GLY A 9 -13.98 3.14 -11.68
N LEU A 10 -13.52 2.92 -10.45
CA LEU A 10 -12.64 1.84 -10.11
C LEU A 10 -13.42 0.66 -9.53
N LYS A 11 -13.10 -0.53 -10.02
CA LYS A 11 -13.62 -1.79 -9.48
C LYS A 11 -12.72 -2.25 -8.36
N THR A 12 -13.30 -2.71 -7.25
CA THR A 12 -12.51 -3.26 -6.14
C THR A 12 -12.63 -4.77 -6.10
N LEU A 13 -11.47 -5.41 -5.86
CA LEU A 13 -11.38 -6.83 -5.54
C LEU A 13 -10.90 -6.95 -4.08
N TRP A 14 -11.47 -7.90 -3.37
CA TRP A 14 -11.11 -8.16 -1.98
C TRP A 14 -10.37 -9.48 -1.87
N PRO A 15 -9.48 -9.63 -0.88
CA PRO A 15 -8.85 -10.92 -0.62
C PRO A 15 -9.89 -12.02 -0.42
N ASN A 16 -9.59 -13.23 -0.88
CA ASN A 16 -10.49 -14.36 -0.72
C ASN A 16 -10.68 -14.75 0.74
N ASP A 17 -9.61 -14.68 1.52
CA ASP A 17 -9.65 -15.03 2.94
C ASP A 17 -9.50 -13.76 3.78
N GLU A 18 -10.62 -13.05 3.94
CA GLU A 18 -10.64 -11.84 4.75
C GLU A 18 -10.34 -12.14 6.22
N ASP A 19 -10.70 -13.32 6.71
CA ASP A 19 -10.48 -13.69 8.10
C ASP A 19 -8.99 -13.82 8.42
N ILE A 20 -8.20 -14.42 7.52
CA ILE A 20 -6.76 -14.51 7.73
C ILE A 20 -6.09 -13.15 7.61
N VAL A 21 -6.58 -12.29 6.73
CA VAL A 21 -6.07 -10.92 6.60
C VAL A 21 -6.32 -10.14 7.88
N LEU A 22 -7.53 -10.19 8.42
CA LEU A 22 -7.85 -9.53 9.69
C LEU A 22 -7.06 -10.09 10.86
N ALA A 23 -6.92 -11.40 10.95
CA ALA A 23 -6.14 -12.03 12.01
C ALA A 23 -4.66 -11.61 11.93
N THR A 24 -4.13 -11.50 10.74
CA THR A 24 -2.75 -11.06 10.52
C THR A 24 -2.56 -9.60 10.96
N ILE A 25 -3.50 -8.73 10.62
CA ILE A 25 -3.49 -7.33 11.07
C ILE A 25 -3.49 -7.25 12.59
N GLN A 26 -4.36 -7.99 13.25
CA GLN A 26 -4.45 -8.01 14.71
C GLN A 26 -3.15 -8.51 15.35
N LYS A 27 -2.56 -9.54 14.78
CA LYS A 27 -1.29 -10.07 15.27
C LYS A 27 -0.16 -9.06 15.12
N ILE A 28 -0.07 -8.36 13.99
CA ILE A 28 0.95 -7.33 13.78
C ILE A 28 0.79 -6.19 14.78
N LYS A 29 -0.45 -5.82 15.07
CA LYS A 29 -0.73 -4.77 16.08
C LYS A 29 -0.15 -5.10 17.44
N THR A 30 -0.21 -6.37 17.84
CA THR A 30 0.17 -6.77 19.21
C THR A 30 1.59 -7.27 19.31
N ALA A 31 2.12 -7.90 18.27
CA ALA A 31 3.41 -8.60 18.32
C ALA A 31 4.42 -8.11 17.27
N GLY A 32 4.01 -7.21 16.39
CA GLY A 32 4.84 -6.75 15.28
C GLY A 32 4.87 -7.72 14.10
N PRO A 33 5.37 -7.26 12.96
CA PRO A 33 5.40 -8.07 11.76
C PRO A 33 6.49 -9.15 11.79
N THR A 34 6.22 -10.26 11.12
CA THR A 34 7.16 -11.37 10.95
C THR A 34 7.23 -11.79 9.47
N ALA A 35 8.20 -12.65 9.15
CA ALA A 35 8.31 -13.19 7.80
C ALA A 35 7.07 -13.98 7.39
N GLY A 36 6.42 -14.67 8.33
CA GLY A 36 5.17 -15.37 8.06
C GLY A 36 4.03 -14.44 7.66
N ASP A 37 4.00 -13.24 8.22
CA ASP A 37 3.00 -12.24 7.85
C ASP A 37 3.22 -11.73 6.43
N LEU A 38 4.47 -11.56 6.03
CA LEU A 38 4.80 -11.20 4.66
C LEU A 38 4.36 -12.30 3.68
N ASP A 39 4.56 -13.56 4.05
CA ASP A 39 4.14 -14.70 3.21
C ASP A 39 2.62 -14.69 3.01
N ILE A 40 1.85 -14.41 4.05
CA ILE A 40 0.40 -14.31 3.97
C ILE A 40 0.01 -13.16 3.04
N LEU A 41 0.60 -12.00 3.23
CA LEU A 41 0.32 -10.82 2.41
C LEU A 41 0.70 -11.06 0.95
N GLN A 42 1.83 -11.71 0.71
CA GLN A 42 2.26 -12.06 -0.65
C GLN A 42 1.30 -13.01 -1.33
N LYS A 43 0.83 -14.03 -0.61
CA LYS A 43 -0.14 -14.99 -1.14
C LYS A 43 -1.45 -14.31 -1.52
N GLU A 44 -1.98 -13.46 -0.66
CA GLU A 44 -3.22 -12.74 -0.94
C GLU A 44 -3.04 -11.76 -2.12
N THR A 45 -1.88 -11.15 -2.22
CA THR A 45 -1.53 -10.28 -3.35
C THR A 45 -1.48 -11.07 -4.66
N ASP A 46 -0.81 -12.21 -4.67
CA ASP A 46 -0.72 -13.06 -5.85
C ASP A 46 -2.10 -13.52 -6.30
N ASP A 47 -2.96 -13.87 -5.37
CA ASP A 47 -4.32 -14.29 -5.67
C ASP A 47 -5.13 -13.15 -6.32
N LEU A 48 -5.01 -11.94 -5.79
CA LEU A 48 -5.68 -10.78 -6.39
C LEU A 48 -5.20 -10.52 -7.82
N VAL A 49 -3.90 -10.62 -8.05
CA VAL A 49 -3.34 -10.46 -9.40
C VAL A 49 -3.86 -11.54 -10.32
N ASP A 50 -3.91 -12.79 -9.88
CA ASP A 50 -4.44 -13.91 -10.67
C ASP A 50 -5.91 -13.70 -11.03
N ARG A 51 -6.66 -13.02 -10.18
CA ARG A 51 -8.06 -12.70 -10.43
C ARG A 51 -8.26 -11.44 -11.28
N GLY A 52 -7.17 -10.82 -11.73
CA GLY A 52 -7.22 -9.71 -12.66
C GLY A 52 -7.02 -8.33 -12.07
N ALA A 53 -6.50 -8.22 -10.86
CA ALA A 53 -6.18 -6.92 -10.29
C ALA A 53 -5.10 -6.21 -11.12
N ASP A 54 -5.34 -4.97 -11.46
CA ASP A 54 -4.40 -4.13 -12.21
C ASP A 54 -3.47 -3.33 -11.30
N ALA A 55 -3.83 -3.22 -10.03
CA ALA A 55 -3.04 -2.57 -9.01
C ALA A 55 -3.44 -3.12 -7.64
N ILE A 56 -2.53 -3.04 -6.69
CA ILE A 56 -2.76 -3.46 -5.32
C ILE A 56 -2.71 -2.22 -4.42
N LEU A 57 -3.74 -2.03 -3.62
CA LEU A 57 -3.80 -0.94 -2.65
C LEU A 57 -3.60 -1.50 -1.25
N ILE A 58 -2.58 -1.02 -0.56
CA ILE A 58 -2.35 -1.29 0.85
C ILE A 58 -3.02 -0.17 1.64
N GLY A 59 -4.13 -0.49 2.27
CA GLY A 59 -4.96 0.51 2.95
C GLY A 59 -4.89 0.50 4.47
N CYS A 60 -4.01 -0.30 5.06
CA CYS A 60 -3.87 -0.34 6.52
C CYS A 60 -2.43 -0.07 6.96
N THR A 61 -2.30 0.53 8.14
CA THR A 61 -0.98 0.91 8.67
C THR A 61 -0.11 -0.28 9.00
N GLU A 62 -0.70 -1.40 9.41
CA GLU A 62 0.03 -2.61 9.77
C GLU A 62 0.74 -3.22 8.57
N PHE A 63 0.04 -3.35 7.45
CA PHE A 63 0.66 -3.88 6.23
C PHE A 63 1.65 -2.90 5.59
N SER A 64 1.50 -1.60 5.86
CA SER A 64 2.50 -0.61 5.41
C SER A 64 3.89 -0.89 5.95
N LEU A 65 3.98 -1.54 7.11
CA LEU A 65 5.28 -1.88 7.72
C LEU A 65 6.08 -2.87 6.87
N ILE A 66 5.39 -3.70 6.08
CA ILE A 66 6.02 -4.76 5.29
C ILE A 66 5.75 -4.65 3.79
N SER A 67 5.01 -3.64 3.37
CA SER A 67 4.61 -3.50 1.96
C SER A 67 5.79 -3.31 1.01
N ALA A 68 6.89 -2.74 1.47
CA ALA A 68 8.08 -2.54 0.66
C ALA A 68 8.72 -3.86 0.22
N GLU A 69 8.45 -4.95 0.91
CA GLU A 69 8.99 -6.28 0.60
C GLU A 69 8.07 -7.09 -0.30
N LEU A 70 6.87 -6.56 -0.61
CA LEU A 70 5.97 -7.21 -1.55
C LEU A 70 6.48 -7.12 -2.97
N SER A 71 6.20 -8.17 -3.73
CA SER A 71 6.53 -8.23 -5.15
C SER A 71 5.27 -8.57 -5.95
N ALA A 72 5.03 -7.83 -7.02
CA ALA A 72 3.90 -8.09 -7.90
C ALA A 72 4.20 -7.56 -9.31
N PRO A 73 3.59 -8.15 -10.36
CA PRO A 73 3.72 -7.64 -11.72
C PRO A 73 2.88 -6.40 -11.99
N VAL A 74 2.18 -5.89 -10.97
CA VAL A 74 1.33 -4.70 -11.04
C VAL A 74 1.82 -3.69 -10.01
N GLN A 75 1.34 -2.46 -10.12
CA GLN A 75 1.70 -1.41 -9.18
C GLN A 75 1.14 -1.70 -7.79
N ILE A 76 1.98 -1.54 -6.77
CA ILE A 76 1.59 -1.60 -5.38
C ILE A 76 1.56 -0.18 -4.84
N VAL A 77 0.40 0.25 -4.37
CA VAL A 77 0.19 1.59 -3.82
C VAL A 77 -0.03 1.47 -2.32
N ASP A 78 0.86 2.07 -1.54
CA ASP A 78 0.72 2.12 -0.10
C ASP A 78 0.06 3.46 0.27
N ALA A 79 -1.15 3.40 0.79
CA ALA A 79 -1.92 4.60 1.10
C ALA A 79 -1.23 5.47 2.16
N MET A 80 -0.52 4.87 3.10
CA MET A 80 0.22 5.63 4.12
C MET A 80 1.39 6.39 3.50
N ASP A 81 2.10 5.77 2.58
CA ASP A 81 3.20 6.41 1.87
C ASP A 81 2.71 7.62 1.07
N VAL A 82 1.61 7.45 0.35
CA VAL A 82 0.99 8.54 -0.41
C VAL A 82 0.56 9.68 0.52
N LEU A 83 -0.05 9.35 1.65
CA LEU A 83 -0.49 10.34 2.63
C LEU A 83 0.69 11.14 3.20
N VAL A 84 1.76 10.46 3.59
CA VAL A 84 2.95 11.13 4.15
C VAL A 84 3.54 12.09 3.14
N LYS A 85 3.69 11.66 1.90
CA LYS A 85 4.23 12.50 0.84
C LYS A 85 3.33 13.71 0.56
N ALA A 86 2.02 13.52 0.56
CA ALA A 86 1.08 14.61 0.39
C ALA A 86 1.18 15.64 1.50
N VAL A 87 1.31 15.21 2.74
CA VAL A 87 1.49 16.11 3.89
C VAL A 87 2.79 16.90 3.77
N LEU A 88 3.87 16.26 3.38
CA LEU A 88 5.16 16.95 3.19
C LEU A 88 5.09 17.99 2.09
N VAL A 89 4.44 17.68 0.98
CA VAL A 89 4.24 18.65 -0.11
C VAL A 89 3.42 19.85 0.39
N PHE A 90 2.34 19.60 1.12
CA PHE A 90 1.49 20.66 1.67
C PHE A 90 2.25 21.56 2.65
N SER A 91 3.15 20.98 3.43
CA SER A 91 3.95 21.72 4.41
C SER A 91 5.09 22.52 3.78
N GLY A 92 5.37 22.31 2.50
CA GLY A 92 6.52 22.92 1.84
C GLY A 92 7.85 22.36 2.28
N VAL A 93 7.83 21.18 2.94
CA VAL A 93 9.04 20.52 3.42
C VAL A 93 9.63 19.66 2.31
N THR A 94 10.95 19.76 2.10
CA THR A 94 11.66 18.85 1.21
C THR A 94 11.79 17.47 1.88
N PHE A 95 11.70 16.42 1.09
CA PHE A 95 11.90 15.08 1.58
C PHE A 95 12.72 14.26 0.58
N SER A 96 13.35 13.19 1.06
CA SER A 96 14.07 12.24 0.24
C SER A 96 13.35 10.91 0.28
N ASP A 97 13.01 10.39 -0.89
CA ASP A 97 12.49 9.04 -1.03
C ASP A 97 13.67 8.12 -1.33
N PRO A 98 13.84 6.99 -0.63
CA PRO A 98 14.93 6.07 -0.91
C PRO A 98 14.97 5.58 -2.35
N ASP A 99 13.82 5.48 -2.99
CA ASP A 99 13.70 5.05 -4.37
C ASP A 99 13.89 6.19 -5.37
N ASP A 100 13.86 7.43 -4.91
CA ASP A 100 13.88 8.64 -5.74
C ASP A 100 14.98 9.59 -5.33
N ARG A 101 16.08 9.08 -4.84
CA ARG A 101 17.22 9.89 -4.36
C ARG A 101 17.79 10.84 -5.39
N LYS A 102 17.68 10.48 -6.65
CA LYS A 102 18.26 11.26 -7.74
C LYS A 102 17.44 12.49 -8.09
N THR A 103 16.19 12.50 -7.69
CA THR A 103 15.23 13.53 -8.03
C THR A 103 14.60 14.18 -6.82
N ALA A 104 15.14 13.94 -5.64
CA ALA A 104 14.66 14.51 -4.39
C ALA A 104 14.88 16.01 -4.36
N SER A 105 13.99 16.72 -4.98
CA SER A 105 14.12 18.16 -5.22
C SER A 105 12.98 18.95 -4.58
N GLY A 106 12.49 18.49 -3.46
CA GLY A 106 11.43 19.20 -2.77
C GLY A 106 10.05 18.94 -3.35
N PRO A 107 9.05 19.76 -2.96
CA PRO A 107 7.67 19.52 -3.36
C PRO A 107 7.57 19.49 -4.87
N SER A 108 7.11 18.39 -5.38
CA SER A 108 7.01 18.18 -6.81
C SER A 108 5.55 18.29 -7.24
N GLY A 109 5.30 19.04 -8.29
CA GLY A 109 4.00 19.09 -8.93
C GLY A 109 3.58 17.77 -9.57
N ASN A 110 4.46 16.80 -9.58
CA ASN A 110 4.18 15.49 -10.16
C ASN A 110 3.43 14.56 -9.21
N TRP A 111 3.24 14.95 -7.97
CA TRP A 111 2.48 14.14 -7.04
C TRP A 111 1.00 14.21 -7.36
N PRO A 112 0.37 13.10 -7.70
CA PRO A 112 -1.06 13.09 -7.91
C PRO A 112 -1.76 13.16 -6.57
N LEU A 113 -2.38 14.24 -6.30
CA LEU A 113 -3.22 14.41 -5.11
C LEU A 113 -4.69 14.38 -5.47
#